data_61cab8305ea03e74f80d6b9b9fd4903b
#
_entry.id   61cab8305ea03e74f80d6b9b9fd4903b
#
_cell.length_a   1.000
_cell.length_b   1.000
_cell.length_c   1.000
_cell.angle_alpha   90.00
_cell.angle_beta   90.00
_cell.angle_gamma   90.00
#
_symmetry.space_group_name_H-M   'P 1'
#
loop_
_entity.id
_entity.type
_entity.pdbx_description
1 polymer ?
#
loop_
_entity_poly.entity_id
_entity_poly.type
_entity_poly.pdbx_seq_one_letter_code
_entity_poly.pdbx_strand_id
1 'polypeptide(L)'
;MAGLSSWFRIPEKFKILLILPVQIVMNFIAIIPFALTWYVGMTNWVPQLTIDWWRAQFIGPIAFVYAINDQIFLAAVARTLFIGAVVVPIEFLLGFLLAYVFLGKFIGRKFVTLVAVVPMMVVPAAGGYVFYLMFVESGPVNGLLQIFTGISISFLSNPTWALISIMLADIWQWTPFIFLIMSAALLSLPQEPINAAYVLGASKWYAFRRVIIPMLKRPMMIALLLRAIESLKIFDYPYMMTQGGPGYATQTITMNLYESGFKYLKYGKTATQSLIIFIACIIVAWYAVKPLRAAQRGE
;
A
#
# COMPACT_ATOMS: atom_id res chain seq x y z
N MET A 1 -11.84 -12.78 -45.09
CA MET A 1 -10.79 -12.18 -44.21
C MET A 1 -9.99 -13.22 -43.42
N ALA A 2 -9.56 -14.32 -44.04
CA ALA A 2 -8.90 -15.43 -43.36
C ALA A 2 -7.36 -15.53 -43.64
N GLY A 3 -6.76 -14.53 -44.29
CA GLY A 3 -5.39 -14.63 -44.79
C GLY A 3 -4.30 -13.89 -44.01
N LEU A 4 -4.62 -13.00 -43.08
CA LEU A 4 -3.62 -12.19 -42.37
C LEU A 4 -3.16 -12.77 -41.02
N SER A 5 -3.87 -13.72 -40.45
CA SER A 5 -3.52 -14.32 -39.14
C SER A 5 -2.44 -15.40 -39.22
N SER A 6 -2.11 -15.93 -40.39
CA SER A 6 -1.09 -16.97 -40.55
C SER A 6 0.35 -16.45 -40.63
N TRP A 7 0.53 -15.19 -41.03
CA TRP A 7 1.87 -14.58 -41.19
C TRP A 7 2.55 -14.18 -39.88
N PHE A 8 1.80 -14.06 -38.79
CA PHE A 8 2.31 -13.67 -37.47
C PHE A 8 2.33 -14.83 -36.45
N ARG A 9 2.25 -16.09 -36.88
CA ARG A 9 2.47 -17.20 -35.96
C ARG A 9 3.98 -17.35 -35.70
N ILE A 10 4.47 -16.52 -34.77
CA ILE A 10 5.81 -16.70 -34.21
C ILE A 10 5.91 -18.10 -33.62
N PRO A 11 6.88 -18.95 -34.07
CA PRO A 11 7.07 -20.29 -33.53
C PRO A 11 7.22 -20.25 -31.99
N GLU A 12 6.62 -21.19 -31.28
CA GLU A 12 6.69 -21.25 -29.81
C GLU A 12 8.14 -21.23 -29.31
N LYS A 13 9.06 -21.89 -30.01
CA LYS A 13 10.49 -21.88 -29.68
C LYS A 13 11.10 -20.48 -29.77
N PHE A 14 10.67 -19.66 -30.72
CA PHE A 14 11.16 -18.30 -30.88
C PHE A 14 10.63 -17.37 -29.80
N LYS A 15 9.37 -17.57 -29.36
CA LYS A 15 8.80 -16.85 -28.20
C LYS A 15 9.58 -17.15 -26.93
N ILE A 16 9.88 -18.43 -26.70
CA ILE A 16 10.68 -18.87 -25.53
C ILE A 16 12.07 -18.26 -25.60
N LEU A 17 12.75 -18.29 -26.77
CA LEU A 17 14.08 -17.74 -26.95
C LEU A 17 14.14 -16.22 -26.69
N LEU A 18 13.09 -15.48 -27.07
CA LEU A 18 12.96 -14.05 -26.83
C LEU A 18 12.76 -13.69 -25.35
N ILE A 19 11.99 -14.53 -24.63
CA ILE A 19 11.66 -14.29 -23.20
C ILE A 19 12.78 -14.81 -22.28
N LEU A 20 13.53 -15.83 -22.73
CA LEU A 20 14.52 -16.54 -21.91
C LEU A 20 15.61 -15.65 -21.29
N PRO A 21 16.24 -14.68 -22.02
CA PRO A 21 17.24 -13.79 -21.42
C PRO A 21 16.66 -12.96 -20.27
N VAL A 22 15.47 -12.39 -20.48
CA VAL A 22 14.78 -11.58 -19.45
C VAL A 22 14.41 -12.46 -18.26
N GLN A 23 13.90 -13.67 -18.52
CA GLN A 23 13.51 -14.61 -17.47
C GLN A 23 14.72 -15.07 -16.63
N ILE A 24 15.89 -15.32 -17.26
CA ILE A 24 17.12 -15.67 -16.54
C ILE A 24 17.53 -14.52 -15.61
N VAL A 25 17.57 -13.29 -16.13
CA VAL A 25 17.96 -12.11 -15.34
C VAL A 25 16.98 -11.89 -14.18
N MET A 26 15.69 -11.97 -14.44
CA MET A 26 14.66 -11.80 -13.40
C MET A 26 14.75 -12.90 -12.33
N ASN A 27 14.95 -14.15 -12.72
CA ASN A 27 15.12 -15.25 -11.78
C ASN A 27 16.40 -15.09 -10.94
N PHE A 28 17.50 -14.66 -11.56
CA PHE A 28 18.75 -14.40 -10.86
C PHE A 28 18.58 -13.32 -9.79
N ILE A 29 17.96 -12.18 -10.15
CA ILE A 29 17.74 -11.03 -9.25
C ILE A 29 16.72 -11.38 -8.15
N ALA A 30 15.72 -12.21 -8.42
CA ALA A 30 14.68 -12.55 -7.44
C ALA A 30 15.06 -13.74 -6.56
N ILE A 31 15.50 -14.86 -7.16
CA ILE A 31 15.68 -16.14 -6.45
C ILE A 31 16.90 -16.10 -5.53
N ILE A 32 18.02 -15.51 -5.99
CA ILE A 32 19.25 -15.53 -5.18
C ILE A 32 19.09 -14.69 -3.90
N PRO A 33 18.67 -13.42 -3.95
CA PRO A 33 18.46 -12.66 -2.71
C PRO A 33 17.40 -13.28 -1.80
N PHE A 34 16.36 -13.90 -2.39
CA PHE A 34 15.33 -14.59 -1.61
C PHE A 34 15.89 -15.82 -0.89
N ALA A 35 16.67 -16.67 -1.59
CA ALA A 35 17.32 -17.83 -0.99
C ALA A 35 18.32 -17.43 0.11
N LEU A 36 19.08 -16.34 -0.12
CA LEU A 36 19.98 -15.78 0.89
C LEU A 36 19.21 -15.27 2.11
N THR A 37 18.10 -14.56 1.90
CA THR A 37 17.24 -14.09 3.00
C THR A 37 16.68 -15.26 3.80
N TRP A 38 16.30 -16.35 3.12
CA TRP A 38 15.82 -17.56 3.77
C TRP A 38 16.91 -18.22 4.62
N TYR A 39 18.12 -18.37 4.07
CA TYR A 39 19.26 -18.91 4.81
C TYR A 39 19.63 -18.02 6.01
N VAL A 40 19.84 -16.73 5.78
CA VAL A 40 20.20 -15.75 6.84
C VAL A 40 19.13 -15.71 7.93
N GLY A 41 17.85 -15.79 7.56
CA GLY A 41 16.73 -15.83 8.51
C GLY A 41 16.71 -17.06 9.42
N MET A 42 17.43 -18.15 9.06
CA MET A 42 17.63 -19.31 9.92
C MET A 42 18.91 -19.25 10.75
N THR A 43 19.61 -18.12 10.74
CA THR A 43 20.84 -17.90 11.48
C THR A 43 20.67 -16.82 12.55
N ASN A 44 21.57 -16.82 13.53
CA ASN A 44 21.70 -15.72 14.49
C ASN A 44 22.80 -14.73 14.03
N TRP A 45 22.75 -14.33 12.74
CA TRP A 45 23.79 -13.48 12.19
C TRP A 45 23.66 -12.03 12.63
N VAL A 46 24.77 -11.57 13.28
CA VAL A 46 25.02 -10.19 13.68
C VAL A 46 26.45 -9.88 13.26
N PRO A 47 26.71 -9.01 12.25
CA PRO A 47 28.04 -8.74 11.71
C PRO A 47 29.05 -8.25 12.72
N GLN A 48 28.61 -7.56 13.79
CA GLN A 48 29.48 -7.12 14.88
C GLN A 48 30.09 -8.28 15.68
N LEU A 49 29.42 -9.46 15.67
CA LEU A 49 29.89 -10.66 16.37
C LEU A 49 30.56 -11.65 15.40
N THR A 50 30.10 -11.72 14.16
CA THR A 50 30.59 -12.64 13.13
C THR A 50 30.55 -11.94 11.77
N ILE A 51 31.72 -11.56 11.24
CA ILE A 51 31.82 -10.81 9.97
C ILE A 51 31.23 -11.63 8.82
N ASP A 52 31.59 -12.90 8.75
CA ASP A 52 31.21 -13.81 7.67
C ASP A 52 29.82 -14.39 7.91
N TRP A 53 28.86 -14.10 7.04
CA TRP A 53 27.47 -14.60 7.13
C TRP A 53 27.39 -16.15 7.08
N TRP A 54 28.29 -16.81 6.38
CA TRP A 54 28.35 -18.28 6.29
C TRP A 54 28.92 -18.96 7.52
N ARG A 55 29.58 -18.21 8.42
CA ARG A 55 30.04 -18.69 9.73
C ARG A 55 29.07 -18.40 10.86
N ALA A 56 27.97 -17.71 10.55
CA ALA A 56 26.94 -17.44 11.54
C ALA A 56 26.32 -18.74 12.05
N GLN A 57 26.02 -18.78 13.34
CA GLN A 57 25.39 -19.94 13.95
C GLN A 57 24.03 -20.20 13.32
N PHE A 58 23.85 -21.38 12.72
CA PHE A 58 22.58 -21.84 12.20
C PHE A 58 21.69 -22.31 13.35
N ILE A 59 20.56 -21.62 13.56
CA ILE A 59 19.58 -21.94 14.60
C ILE A 59 18.32 -22.61 14.04
N GLY A 60 18.17 -22.63 12.70
CA GLY A 60 17.07 -23.30 12.03
C GLY A 60 15.69 -22.68 12.28
N PRO A 61 14.61 -23.47 12.23
CA PRO A 61 13.23 -22.96 12.34
C PRO A 61 12.90 -22.29 13.68
N ILE A 62 13.68 -22.49 14.72
CA ILE A 62 13.45 -21.84 16.02
C ILE A 62 13.57 -20.30 15.93
N ALA A 63 14.28 -19.78 14.91
CA ALA A 63 14.34 -18.37 14.60
C ALA A 63 12.94 -17.75 14.45
N PHE A 64 12.02 -18.45 13.82
CA PHE A 64 10.63 -18.00 13.63
C PHE A 64 9.89 -17.90 14.96
N VAL A 65 10.14 -18.83 15.88
CA VAL A 65 9.55 -18.77 17.24
C VAL A 65 10.04 -17.54 17.99
N TYR A 66 11.33 -17.24 17.92
CA TYR A 66 11.89 -16.02 18.53
C TYR A 66 11.33 -14.75 17.89
N ALA A 67 11.18 -14.72 16.57
CA ALA A 67 10.64 -13.57 15.86
C ALA A 67 9.16 -13.31 16.20
N ILE A 68 8.35 -14.36 16.33
CA ILE A 68 6.92 -14.24 16.69
C ILE A 68 6.74 -13.85 18.17
N ASN A 69 7.67 -14.19 19.06
CA ASN A 69 7.61 -13.79 20.47
C ASN A 69 8.20 -12.40 20.74
N ASP A 70 8.71 -11.70 19.72
CA ASP A 70 9.23 -10.34 19.86
C ASP A 70 8.08 -9.33 20.01
N GLN A 71 7.92 -8.81 21.22
CA GLN A 71 6.84 -7.87 21.56
C GLN A 71 6.90 -6.57 20.76
N ILE A 72 8.12 -6.06 20.45
CA ILE A 72 8.30 -4.83 19.66
C ILE A 72 7.83 -5.08 18.22
N PHE A 73 8.20 -6.22 17.63
CA PHE A 73 7.77 -6.63 16.31
C PHE A 73 6.25 -6.82 16.23
N LEU A 74 5.66 -7.56 17.19
CA LEU A 74 4.21 -7.76 17.25
C LEU A 74 3.45 -6.44 17.40
N ALA A 75 3.94 -5.53 18.23
CA ALA A 75 3.36 -4.20 18.38
C ALA A 75 3.46 -3.38 17.09
N ALA A 76 4.57 -3.48 16.34
CA ALA A 76 4.72 -2.85 15.04
C ALA A 76 3.76 -3.44 13.99
N VAL A 77 3.55 -4.76 13.99
CA VAL A 77 2.55 -5.45 13.15
C VAL A 77 1.15 -4.93 13.47
N ALA A 78 0.76 -4.93 14.74
CA ALA A 78 -0.56 -4.46 15.17
C ALA A 78 -0.81 -3.01 14.77
N ARG A 79 0.18 -2.14 14.94
CA ARG A 79 0.10 -0.72 14.54
C ARG A 79 -0.06 -0.56 13.04
N THR A 80 0.73 -1.25 12.24
CA THR A 80 0.63 -1.18 10.78
C THR A 80 -0.73 -1.63 10.29
N LEU A 81 -1.25 -2.74 10.85
CA LEU A 81 -2.59 -3.23 10.54
C LEU A 81 -3.67 -2.23 10.98
N PHE A 82 -3.53 -1.61 12.14
CA PHE A 82 -4.43 -0.56 12.61
C PHE A 82 -4.44 0.65 11.67
N ILE A 83 -3.25 1.17 11.30
CA ILE A 83 -3.15 2.28 10.34
C ILE A 83 -3.84 1.89 9.03
N GLY A 84 -3.51 0.74 8.44
CA GLY A 84 -4.13 0.28 7.20
C GLY A 84 -5.64 0.11 7.30
N ALA A 85 -6.15 -0.43 8.42
CA ALA A 85 -7.59 -0.60 8.65
C ALA A 85 -8.34 0.73 8.76
N VAL A 86 -7.68 1.81 9.14
CA VAL A 86 -8.28 3.16 9.23
C VAL A 86 -8.12 3.90 7.90
N VAL A 87 -6.90 3.97 7.35
CA VAL A 87 -6.63 4.83 6.20
C VAL A 87 -7.26 4.29 4.91
N VAL A 88 -7.17 2.98 4.66
CA VAL A 88 -7.66 2.38 3.40
C VAL A 88 -9.16 2.61 3.17
N PRO A 89 -10.06 2.39 4.14
CA PRO A 89 -11.48 2.71 3.98
C PRO A 89 -11.75 4.21 3.75
N ILE A 90 -11.04 5.08 4.47
CA ILE A 90 -11.20 6.54 4.34
C ILE A 90 -10.76 7.00 2.95
N GLU A 91 -9.60 6.58 2.49
CA GLU A 91 -9.08 6.88 1.15
C GLU A 91 -10.01 6.34 0.06
N PHE A 92 -10.52 5.13 0.27
CA PHE A 92 -11.47 4.53 -0.66
C PHE A 92 -12.74 5.39 -0.76
N LEU A 93 -13.31 5.78 0.37
CA LEU A 93 -14.50 6.60 0.41
C LEU A 93 -14.26 7.97 -0.23
N LEU A 94 -13.17 8.65 0.13
CA LEU A 94 -12.83 9.97 -0.42
C LEU A 94 -12.50 9.89 -1.92
N GLY A 95 -11.67 8.94 -2.33
CA GLY A 95 -11.29 8.75 -3.73
C GLY A 95 -12.47 8.35 -4.61
N PHE A 96 -13.35 7.46 -4.12
CA PHE A 96 -14.59 7.10 -4.82
C PHE A 96 -15.54 8.29 -4.93
N LEU A 97 -15.74 9.04 -3.85
CA LEU A 97 -16.59 10.23 -3.85
C LEU A 97 -16.08 11.27 -4.84
N LEU A 98 -14.77 11.56 -4.84
CA LEU A 98 -14.14 12.44 -5.82
C LEU A 98 -14.37 11.91 -7.24
N ALA A 99 -14.16 10.63 -7.51
CA ALA A 99 -14.37 10.03 -8.82
C ALA A 99 -15.83 10.18 -9.29
N TYR A 100 -16.79 9.98 -8.40
CA TYR A 100 -18.20 10.12 -8.70
C TYR A 100 -18.60 11.59 -8.99
N VAL A 101 -18.15 12.55 -8.19
CA VAL A 101 -18.40 13.98 -8.40
C VAL A 101 -17.77 14.46 -9.71
N PHE A 102 -16.58 13.97 -10.04
CA PHE A 102 -15.86 14.35 -11.26
C PHE A 102 -16.36 13.66 -12.54
N LEU A 103 -17.37 12.78 -12.49
CA LEU A 103 -18.08 12.30 -13.70
C LEU A 103 -18.83 13.42 -14.40
N GLY A 104 -19.32 14.40 -13.66
CA GLY A 104 -20.05 15.54 -14.19
C GLY A 104 -19.20 16.40 -15.14
N LYS A 105 -19.87 17.03 -16.11
CA LYS A 105 -19.24 18.06 -16.95
C LYS A 105 -19.35 19.39 -16.22
N PHE A 106 -18.21 19.96 -15.80
CA PHE A 106 -18.13 21.28 -15.19
C PHE A 106 -16.91 22.05 -15.70
N ILE A 107 -17.00 23.39 -15.60
CA ILE A 107 -15.93 24.29 -16.03
C ILE A 107 -14.69 24.05 -15.14
N GLY A 108 -13.50 23.89 -15.75
CA GLY A 108 -12.27 23.66 -15.01
C GLY A 108 -12.00 22.21 -14.57
N ARG A 109 -12.84 21.24 -14.97
CA ARG A 109 -12.68 19.80 -14.61
C ARG A 109 -11.24 19.31 -14.79
N LYS A 110 -10.61 19.62 -15.94
CA LYS A 110 -9.21 19.18 -16.21
C LYS A 110 -8.24 19.74 -15.18
N PHE A 111 -8.36 21.01 -14.83
CA PHE A 111 -7.49 21.64 -13.85
C PHE A 111 -7.69 21.07 -12.45
N VAL A 112 -8.95 20.93 -12.02
CA VAL A 112 -9.25 20.36 -10.70
C VAL A 112 -8.83 18.90 -10.60
N THR A 113 -8.97 18.11 -11.69
CA THR A 113 -8.45 16.73 -11.76
C THR A 113 -6.92 16.71 -11.62
N LEU A 114 -6.22 17.63 -12.31
CA LEU A 114 -4.77 17.74 -12.18
C LEU A 114 -4.37 18.03 -10.73
N VAL A 115 -4.99 19.03 -10.09
CA VAL A 115 -4.73 19.37 -8.69
C VAL A 115 -5.03 18.20 -7.75
N ALA A 116 -6.11 17.47 -7.99
CA ALA A 116 -6.48 16.30 -7.19
C ALA A 116 -5.45 15.16 -7.27
N VAL A 117 -4.65 15.09 -8.34
CA VAL A 117 -3.62 14.04 -8.53
C VAL A 117 -2.24 14.46 -8.01
N VAL A 118 -2.00 15.76 -7.82
CA VAL A 118 -0.70 16.29 -7.34
C VAL A 118 -0.15 15.59 -6.10
N PRO A 119 -0.95 15.29 -5.06
CA PRO A 119 -0.43 14.62 -3.86
C PRO A 119 0.30 13.32 -4.14
N MET A 120 -0.22 12.49 -5.05
CA MET A 120 0.37 11.22 -5.42
C MET A 120 1.70 11.37 -6.19
N MET A 121 1.95 12.52 -6.80
CA MET A 121 3.19 12.81 -7.54
C MET A 121 4.32 13.27 -6.61
N VAL A 122 4.01 13.63 -5.37
CA VAL A 122 5.02 14.03 -4.38
C VAL A 122 5.77 12.78 -3.90
N VAL A 123 7.09 12.85 -3.86
CA VAL A 123 7.91 11.78 -3.29
C VAL A 123 7.56 11.62 -1.80
N PRO A 124 7.22 10.41 -1.31
CA PRO A 124 6.72 10.22 0.06
C PRO A 124 7.62 10.80 1.15
N ALA A 125 8.94 10.64 1.01
CA ALA A 125 9.90 11.22 1.98
C ALA A 125 9.84 12.75 2.02
N ALA A 126 9.72 13.41 0.86
CA ALA A 126 9.57 14.88 0.79
C ALA A 126 8.22 15.31 1.39
N GLY A 127 7.13 14.58 1.06
CA GLY A 127 5.81 14.79 1.67
C GLY A 127 5.88 14.67 3.19
N GLY A 128 6.53 13.61 3.69
CA GLY A 128 6.71 13.38 5.13
C GLY A 128 7.44 14.53 5.83
N TYR A 129 8.47 15.09 5.20
CA TYR A 129 9.19 16.25 5.75
C TYR A 129 8.33 17.53 5.73
N VAL A 130 7.56 17.75 4.67
CA VAL A 130 6.60 18.88 4.62
C VAL A 130 5.55 18.74 5.73
N PHE A 131 4.97 17.56 5.92
CA PHE A 131 4.02 17.31 7.01
C PHE A 131 4.67 17.45 8.39
N TYR A 132 5.94 17.03 8.56
CA TYR A 132 6.69 17.30 9.77
C TYR A 132 6.73 18.80 10.07
N LEU A 133 7.15 19.63 9.10
CA LEU A 133 7.21 21.10 9.27
C LEU A 133 5.83 21.70 9.54
N MET A 134 4.76 21.15 9.01
CA MET A 134 3.40 21.61 9.26
C MET A 134 2.92 21.29 10.66
N PHE A 135 3.27 20.13 11.21
CA PHE A 135 2.76 19.62 12.48
C PHE A 135 3.71 19.81 13.68
N VAL A 136 4.93 20.30 13.47
CA VAL A 136 5.83 20.67 14.58
C VAL A 136 5.18 21.74 15.45
N GLU A 137 5.54 21.80 16.72
CA GLU A 137 4.89 22.71 17.71
C GLU A 137 4.88 24.17 17.29
N SER A 138 5.95 24.66 16.67
CA SER A 138 6.04 26.00 16.08
C SER A 138 5.53 26.07 14.62
N GLY A 139 4.92 25.02 14.12
CA GLY A 139 4.49 24.92 12.73
C GLY A 139 3.19 25.67 12.43
N PRO A 140 2.89 25.86 11.14
CA PRO A 140 1.74 26.64 10.70
C PRO A 140 0.39 26.09 11.16
N VAL A 141 0.26 24.76 11.34
CA VAL A 141 -0.99 24.17 11.83
C VAL A 141 -1.29 24.61 13.25
N ASN A 142 -0.31 24.55 14.15
CA ASN A 142 -0.46 25.07 15.51
C ASN A 142 -0.62 26.59 15.54
N GLY A 143 0.08 27.33 14.67
CA GLY A 143 -0.10 28.78 14.54
C GLY A 143 -1.55 29.15 14.20
N LEU A 144 -2.16 28.47 13.23
CA LEU A 144 -3.57 28.68 12.88
C LEU A 144 -4.51 28.26 14.01
N LEU A 145 -4.28 27.11 14.64
CA LEU A 145 -5.10 26.67 15.78
C LEU A 145 -5.06 27.69 16.91
N GLN A 146 -3.89 28.22 17.24
CA GLN A 146 -3.73 29.21 18.29
C GLN A 146 -4.46 30.52 17.98
N ILE A 147 -4.44 30.97 16.71
CA ILE A 147 -5.16 32.18 16.27
C ILE A 147 -6.68 31.98 16.41
N PHE A 148 -7.22 30.84 15.99
CA PHE A 148 -8.67 30.62 15.94
C PHE A 148 -9.27 30.08 17.24
N THR A 149 -8.51 29.28 18.00
CA THR A 149 -9.04 28.55 19.17
C THR A 149 -8.30 28.84 20.48
N GLY A 150 -7.14 29.52 20.42
CA GLY A 150 -6.26 29.68 21.57
C GLY A 150 -5.57 28.41 22.07
N ILE A 151 -5.70 27.30 21.35
CA ILE A 151 -5.20 25.98 21.75
C ILE A 151 -3.96 25.62 20.90
N SER A 152 -2.96 25.01 21.53
CA SER A 152 -1.82 24.37 20.86
C SER A 152 -1.84 22.85 21.13
N ILE A 153 -1.58 22.06 20.11
CA ILE A 153 -1.59 20.60 20.18
C ILE A 153 -0.19 20.08 19.88
N SER A 154 0.33 19.20 20.73
CA SER A 154 1.60 18.50 20.50
C SER A 154 1.38 17.33 19.51
N PHE A 155 1.24 17.64 18.22
CA PHE A 155 0.91 16.68 17.18
C PHE A 155 1.93 15.56 17.06
N LEU A 156 3.22 15.84 17.17
CA LEU A 156 4.28 14.85 16.95
C LEU A 156 4.83 14.26 18.25
N SER A 157 4.64 14.97 19.38
CA SER A 157 5.15 14.56 20.69
C SER A 157 4.15 13.73 21.51
N ASN A 158 2.87 13.72 21.10
CA ASN A 158 1.83 12.90 21.73
C ASN A 158 1.57 11.63 20.90
N PRO A 159 1.54 10.42 21.52
CA PRO A 159 1.38 9.14 20.79
C PRO A 159 0.15 9.09 19.88
N THR A 160 -0.99 9.53 20.37
CA THR A 160 -2.27 9.49 19.62
C THR A 160 -2.27 10.48 18.47
N TRP A 161 -1.86 11.73 18.74
CA TRP A 161 -1.79 12.76 17.71
C TRP A 161 -0.74 12.46 16.64
N ALA A 162 0.40 11.85 17.02
CA ALA A 162 1.43 11.43 16.08
C ALA A 162 0.91 10.40 15.08
N LEU A 163 0.15 9.39 15.56
CA LEU A 163 -0.53 8.43 14.67
C LEU A 163 -1.56 9.10 13.77
N ILE A 164 -2.39 9.99 14.30
CA ILE A 164 -3.39 10.72 13.52
C ILE A 164 -2.72 11.57 12.43
N SER A 165 -1.64 12.28 12.76
CA SER A 165 -0.90 13.11 11.82
C SER A 165 -0.31 12.28 10.66
N ILE A 166 0.26 11.10 10.97
CA ILE A 166 0.76 10.18 9.96
C ILE A 166 -0.38 9.65 9.07
N MET A 167 -1.50 9.25 9.66
CA MET A 167 -2.66 8.78 8.91
C MET A 167 -3.23 9.87 8.00
N LEU A 168 -3.28 11.13 8.44
CA LEU A 168 -3.72 12.25 7.62
C LEU A 168 -2.80 12.48 6.41
N ALA A 169 -1.49 12.41 6.62
CA ALA A 169 -0.50 12.54 5.55
C ALA A 169 -0.64 11.40 4.51
N ASP A 170 -0.81 10.18 4.97
CA ASP A 170 -1.01 8.99 4.12
C ASP A 170 -2.33 9.10 3.32
N ILE A 171 -3.43 9.47 3.96
CA ILE A 171 -4.74 9.71 3.30
C ILE A 171 -4.61 10.78 2.22
N TRP A 172 -3.93 11.89 2.51
CA TRP A 172 -3.73 12.96 1.53
C TRP A 172 -2.97 12.45 0.29
N GLN A 173 -1.93 11.68 0.48
CA GLN A 173 -1.10 11.19 -0.61
C GLN A 173 -1.79 10.12 -1.45
N TRP A 174 -2.53 9.18 -0.82
CA TRP A 174 -3.03 7.99 -1.50
C TRP A 174 -4.49 8.06 -1.94
N THR A 175 -5.27 9.03 -1.47
CA THR A 175 -6.63 9.27 -1.99
C THR A 175 -6.67 9.42 -3.51
N PRO A 176 -5.72 10.14 -4.18
CA PRO A 176 -5.70 10.24 -5.63
C PRO A 176 -5.53 8.91 -6.36
N PHE A 177 -4.85 7.94 -5.79
CA PHE A 177 -4.70 6.61 -6.37
C PHE A 177 -6.06 5.91 -6.54
N ILE A 178 -6.87 5.92 -5.49
CA ILE A 178 -8.24 5.39 -5.53
C ILE A 178 -9.10 6.22 -6.50
N PHE A 179 -8.98 7.54 -6.46
CA PHE A 179 -9.69 8.45 -7.37
C PHE A 179 -9.43 8.10 -8.84
N LEU A 180 -8.18 7.85 -9.25
CA LEU A 180 -7.84 7.50 -10.63
C LEU A 180 -8.43 6.16 -11.04
N ILE A 181 -8.27 5.11 -10.21
CA ILE A 181 -8.81 3.78 -10.50
C ILE A 181 -10.33 3.84 -10.63
N MET A 182 -11.00 4.49 -9.68
CA MET A 182 -12.45 4.57 -9.67
C MET A 182 -12.99 5.46 -10.78
N SER A 183 -12.29 6.54 -11.16
CA SER A 183 -12.63 7.37 -12.30
C SER A 183 -12.58 6.58 -13.61
N ALA A 184 -11.51 5.80 -13.83
CA ALA A 184 -11.38 4.95 -15.00
C ALA A 184 -12.50 3.88 -15.04
N ALA A 185 -12.78 3.25 -13.90
CA ALA A 185 -13.83 2.25 -13.78
C ALA A 185 -15.23 2.82 -14.07
N LEU A 186 -15.56 3.99 -13.51
CA LEU A 186 -16.82 4.67 -13.72
C LEU A 186 -17.03 5.10 -15.20
N LEU A 187 -15.96 5.60 -15.83
CA LEU A 187 -15.99 6.00 -17.24
C LEU A 187 -16.13 4.81 -18.21
N SER A 188 -15.71 3.61 -17.80
CA SER A 188 -15.78 2.39 -18.61
C SER A 188 -17.11 1.63 -18.47
N LEU A 189 -18.04 2.09 -17.62
CA LEU A 189 -19.33 1.42 -17.44
C LEU A 189 -20.17 1.49 -18.71
N PRO A 190 -20.76 0.36 -19.18
CA PRO A 190 -21.74 0.38 -20.24
C PRO A 190 -22.98 1.16 -19.79
N GLN A 191 -23.47 2.03 -20.69
CA GLN A 191 -24.60 2.93 -20.38
C GLN A 191 -25.94 2.25 -20.52
N GLU A 192 -26.03 1.17 -21.30
CA GLU A 192 -27.28 0.49 -21.58
C GLU A 192 -28.02 0.00 -20.32
N PRO A 193 -27.37 -0.71 -19.36
CA PRO A 193 -28.05 -1.14 -18.14
C PRO A 193 -28.51 0.03 -17.26
N ILE A 194 -27.76 1.13 -17.26
CA ILE A 194 -28.07 2.33 -16.48
C ILE A 194 -29.29 3.03 -17.09
N ASN A 195 -29.31 3.20 -18.42
CA ASN A 195 -30.40 3.81 -19.13
C ASN A 195 -31.68 2.95 -19.05
N ALA A 196 -31.54 1.62 -19.17
CA ALA A 196 -32.68 0.70 -19.01
C ALA A 196 -33.31 0.84 -17.61
N ALA A 197 -32.51 0.97 -16.55
CA ALA A 197 -33.04 1.19 -15.21
C ALA A 197 -33.83 2.50 -15.10
N TYR A 198 -33.38 3.58 -15.75
CA TYR A 198 -34.12 4.86 -15.76
C TYR A 198 -35.43 4.77 -16.56
N VAL A 199 -35.44 4.08 -17.72
CA VAL A 199 -36.66 3.85 -18.50
C VAL A 199 -37.69 3.05 -17.70
N LEU A 200 -37.26 2.12 -16.87
CA LEU A 200 -38.09 1.36 -15.93
C LEU A 200 -38.51 2.13 -14.68
N GLY A 201 -38.22 3.44 -14.60
CA GLY A 201 -38.65 4.30 -13.49
C GLY A 201 -37.70 4.28 -12.26
N ALA A 202 -36.50 3.76 -12.38
CA ALA A 202 -35.57 3.77 -11.28
C ALA A 202 -35.10 5.20 -10.92
N SER A 203 -35.13 5.55 -9.64
CA SER A 203 -34.52 6.80 -9.15
C SER A 203 -33.01 6.77 -9.30
N LYS A 204 -32.35 7.95 -9.31
CA LYS A 204 -30.87 8.05 -9.37
C LYS A 204 -30.18 7.24 -8.26
N TRP A 205 -30.71 7.29 -7.03
CA TRP A 205 -30.20 6.54 -5.89
C TRP A 205 -30.38 5.02 -6.07
N TYR A 206 -31.54 4.59 -6.60
CA TYR A 206 -31.79 3.18 -6.88
C TYR A 206 -30.84 2.66 -7.96
N ALA A 207 -30.71 3.37 -9.08
CA ALA A 207 -29.78 3.02 -10.16
C ALA A 207 -28.32 2.98 -9.65
N PHE A 208 -27.90 3.97 -8.83
CA PHE A 208 -26.58 3.98 -8.22
C PHE A 208 -26.33 2.72 -7.37
N ARG A 209 -27.23 2.42 -6.41
CA ARG A 209 -27.04 1.34 -5.45
C ARG A 209 -27.23 -0.06 -6.07
N ARG A 210 -28.17 -0.22 -7.00
CA ARG A 210 -28.58 -1.53 -7.54
C ARG A 210 -27.98 -1.87 -8.90
N VAL A 211 -27.48 -0.89 -9.64
CA VAL A 211 -26.89 -1.10 -10.97
C VAL A 211 -25.40 -0.70 -10.96
N ILE A 212 -25.08 0.55 -10.64
CA ILE A 212 -23.72 1.08 -10.76
C ILE A 212 -22.76 0.40 -9.76
N ILE A 213 -23.09 0.37 -8.46
CA ILE A 213 -22.23 -0.22 -7.43
C ILE A 213 -21.94 -1.71 -7.68
N PRO A 214 -22.92 -2.57 -8.01
CA PRO A 214 -22.65 -3.96 -8.37
C PRO A 214 -21.71 -4.13 -9.57
N MET A 215 -21.86 -3.28 -10.60
CA MET A 215 -20.98 -3.30 -11.78
C MET A 215 -19.53 -2.88 -11.43
N LEU A 216 -19.37 -2.01 -10.45
CA LEU A 216 -18.06 -1.55 -9.97
C LEU A 216 -17.39 -2.51 -8.96
N LYS A 217 -18.06 -3.56 -8.52
CA LYS A 217 -17.57 -4.45 -7.47
C LYS A 217 -16.14 -4.97 -7.73
N ARG A 218 -15.85 -5.37 -8.97
CA ARG A 218 -14.52 -5.86 -9.35
C ARG A 218 -13.42 -4.77 -9.26
N PRO A 219 -13.56 -3.61 -9.95
CA PRO A 219 -12.56 -2.55 -9.81
C PRO A 219 -12.44 -2.02 -8.37
N MET A 220 -13.53 -1.96 -7.59
CA MET A 220 -13.49 -1.60 -6.18
C MET A 220 -12.62 -2.58 -5.37
N MET A 221 -12.82 -3.89 -5.55
CA MET A 221 -12.03 -4.91 -4.87
C MET A 221 -10.55 -4.83 -5.27
N ILE A 222 -10.24 -4.57 -6.54
CA ILE A 222 -8.86 -4.42 -7.01
C ILE A 222 -8.22 -3.18 -6.37
N ALA A 223 -8.90 -2.04 -6.36
CA ALA A 223 -8.40 -0.82 -5.76
C ALA A 223 -8.11 -0.99 -4.26
N LEU A 224 -9.07 -1.58 -3.53
CA LEU A 224 -8.92 -1.87 -2.10
C LEU A 224 -7.77 -2.84 -1.82
N LEU A 225 -7.63 -3.91 -2.61
CA LEU A 225 -6.55 -4.88 -2.46
C LEU A 225 -5.17 -4.25 -2.69
N LEU A 226 -5.02 -3.52 -3.80
CA LEU A 226 -3.75 -2.84 -4.10
C LEU A 226 -3.38 -1.86 -2.98
N ARG A 227 -4.34 -1.06 -2.52
CA ARG A 227 -4.07 -0.09 -1.45
C ARG A 227 -3.80 -0.75 -0.11
N ALA A 228 -4.48 -1.85 0.22
CA ALA A 228 -4.22 -2.62 1.43
C ALA A 228 -2.78 -3.19 1.45
N ILE A 229 -2.30 -3.70 0.31
CA ILE A 229 -0.91 -4.18 0.19
C ILE A 229 0.08 -3.01 0.34
N GLU A 230 -0.20 -1.84 -0.27
CA GLU A 230 0.65 -0.65 -0.13
C GLU A 230 0.68 -0.13 1.31
N SER A 231 -0.45 -0.16 2.03
CA SER A 231 -0.50 0.31 3.43
C SER A 231 0.38 -0.52 4.39
N LEU A 232 0.65 -1.79 4.06
CA LEU A 232 1.56 -2.62 4.86
C LEU A 232 3.02 -2.20 4.75
N LYS A 233 3.37 -1.42 3.72
CA LYS A 233 4.74 -0.96 3.45
C LYS A 233 4.99 0.48 3.90
N ILE A 234 4.08 1.09 4.66
CA ILE A 234 4.22 2.47 5.13
C ILE A 234 5.50 2.64 5.95
N PHE A 235 6.40 3.50 5.45
CA PHE A 235 7.71 3.77 6.02
C PHE A 235 8.01 5.27 6.10
N ASP A 236 7.86 5.98 4.97
CA ASP A 236 8.36 7.34 4.80
C ASP A 236 7.76 8.33 5.81
N TYR A 237 6.43 8.31 5.98
CA TYR A 237 5.74 9.22 6.91
C TYR A 237 6.12 8.97 8.38
N PRO A 238 6.04 7.74 8.92
CA PRO A 238 6.52 7.46 10.27
C PRO A 238 7.99 7.82 10.47
N TYR A 239 8.83 7.58 9.48
CA TYR A 239 10.26 7.86 9.56
C TYR A 239 10.55 9.37 9.54
N MET A 240 9.97 10.12 8.61
CA MET A 240 10.24 11.54 8.43
C MET A 240 9.56 12.42 9.49
N MET A 241 8.36 12.06 9.93
CA MET A 241 7.59 12.88 10.86
C MET A 241 7.98 12.66 12.33
N THR A 242 8.24 11.40 12.72
CA THR A 242 8.33 11.04 14.14
C THR A 242 9.49 10.10 14.48
N GLN A 243 10.17 9.56 13.48
CA GLN A 243 11.19 8.51 13.63
C GLN A 243 10.71 7.34 14.52
N GLY A 244 9.41 6.97 14.40
CA GLY A 244 8.77 5.91 15.17
C GLY A 244 8.26 6.31 16.55
N GLY A 245 8.56 7.55 16.99
CA GLY A 245 8.22 8.08 18.30
C GLY A 245 6.79 8.65 18.43
N PRO A 246 6.45 9.13 19.63
CA PRO A 246 7.19 9.00 20.89
C PRO A 246 7.21 7.56 21.41
N GLY A 247 8.36 7.15 21.99
CA GLY A 247 8.63 5.76 22.31
C GLY A 247 8.64 4.90 21.04
N TYR A 248 7.69 3.98 20.88
CA TYR A 248 7.48 3.19 19.67
C TYR A 248 6.06 3.42 19.09
N ALA A 249 5.39 4.51 19.44
CA ALA A 249 3.96 4.70 19.17
C ALA A 249 3.62 4.74 17.67
N THR A 250 4.54 5.16 16.81
CA THR A 250 4.34 5.24 15.35
C THR A 250 5.23 4.29 14.56
N GLN A 251 5.99 3.42 15.25
CA GLN A 251 6.89 2.46 14.59
C GLN A 251 6.08 1.41 13.83
N THR A 252 6.15 1.43 12.52
CA THR A 252 5.52 0.45 11.63
C THR A 252 6.39 -0.80 11.44
N ILE A 253 5.84 -1.85 10.79
CA ILE A 253 6.60 -3.07 10.46
C ILE A 253 7.86 -2.70 9.69
N THR A 254 7.73 -1.95 8.61
CA THR A 254 8.84 -1.60 7.72
C THR A 254 9.91 -0.81 8.44
N MET A 255 9.49 0.09 9.34
CA MET A 255 10.41 0.85 10.17
C MET A 255 11.13 -0.03 11.20
N ASN A 256 10.43 -0.97 11.84
CA ASN A 256 11.03 -1.93 12.76
C ASN A 256 12.08 -2.79 12.05
N LEU A 257 11.77 -3.29 10.85
CA LEU A 257 12.72 -4.05 10.04
C LEU A 257 13.94 -3.22 9.62
N TYR A 258 13.72 -1.95 9.24
CA TYR A 258 14.79 -1.03 8.91
C TYR A 258 15.72 -0.78 10.11
N GLU A 259 15.19 -0.45 11.27
CA GLU A 259 15.99 -0.23 12.48
C GLU A 259 16.73 -1.49 12.91
N SER A 260 16.03 -2.64 12.93
CA SER A 260 16.62 -3.92 13.32
C SER A 260 17.76 -4.33 12.36
N GLY A 261 17.56 -4.15 11.05
CA GLY A 261 18.53 -4.56 10.04
C GLY A 261 19.67 -3.56 9.83
N PHE A 262 19.34 -2.27 9.63
CA PHE A 262 20.33 -1.28 9.21
C PHE A 262 20.92 -0.48 10.37
N LYS A 263 20.16 -0.24 11.43
CA LYS A 263 20.61 0.53 12.58
C LYS A 263 21.26 -0.37 13.66
N TYR A 264 20.63 -1.52 13.94
CA TYR A 264 21.12 -2.47 14.94
C TYR A 264 21.87 -3.66 14.35
N LEU A 265 21.94 -3.80 13.03
CA LEU A 265 22.67 -4.84 12.29
C LEU A 265 22.30 -6.28 12.70
N LYS A 266 21.05 -6.52 13.14
CA LYS A 266 20.54 -7.84 13.53
C LYS A 266 19.98 -8.57 12.29
N TYR A 267 20.83 -8.90 11.33
CA TYR A 267 20.40 -9.38 10.02
C TYR A 267 19.63 -10.71 10.09
N GLY A 268 20.07 -11.68 10.91
CA GLY A 268 19.34 -12.95 11.07
C GLY A 268 17.90 -12.71 11.53
N LYS A 269 17.72 -11.95 12.62
CA LYS A 269 16.40 -11.60 13.16
C LYS A 269 15.55 -10.86 12.13
N THR A 270 16.11 -9.85 11.47
CA THR A 270 15.40 -9.03 10.48
C THR A 270 14.96 -9.84 9.27
N ALA A 271 15.83 -10.74 8.79
CA ALA A 271 15.50 -11.66 7.70
C ALA A 271 14.33 -12.59 8.07
N THR A 272 14.33 -13.16 9.28
CA THR A 272 13.22 -14.01 9.77
C THR A 272 11.92 -13.22 9.84
N GLN A 273 11.93 -12.03 10.43
CA GLN A 273 10.75 -11.17 10.53
C GLN A 273 10.22 -10.76 9.15
N SER A 274 11.12 -10.44 8.20
CA SER A 274 10.75 -10.13 6.81
C SER A 274 10.09 -11.32 6.12
N LEU A 275 10.59 -12.55 6.32
CA LEU A 275 9.99 -13.77 5.78
C LEU A 275 8.59 -14.03 6.35
N ILE A 276 8.37 -13.79 7.63
CA ILE A 276 7.05 -13.92 8.27
C ILE A 276 6.05 -12.98 7.58
N ILE A 277 6.41 -11.70 7.42
CA ILE A 277 5.55 -10.72 6.75
C ILE A 277 5.33 -11.07 5.28
N PHE A 278 6.36 -11.52 4.58
CA PHE A 278 6.26 -11.95 3.18
C PHE A 278 5.26 -13.11 3.02
N ILE A 279 5.36 -14.14 3.87
CA ILE A 279 4.43 -15.28 3.86
C ILE A 279 3.00 -14.81 4.20
N ALA A 280 2.85 -13.94 5.21
CA ALA A 280 1.54 -13.39 5.57
C ALA A 280 0.92 -12.60 4.40
N CYS A 281 1.71 -11.77 3.69
CA CYS A 281 1.26 -11.04 2.51
C CYS A 281 0.82 -11.97 1.37
N ILE A 282 1.56 -13.06 1.12
CA ILE A 282 1.18 -14.06 0.11
C ILE A 282 -0.16 -14.71 0.47
N ILE A 283 -0.33 -15.11 1.73
CA ILE A 283 -1.57 -15.72 2.21
C ILE A 283 -2.75 -14.76 2.02
N VAL A 284 -2.61 -13.51 2.45
CA VAL A 284 -3.64 -12.48 2.29
C VAL A 284 -3.95 -12.23 0.82
N ALA A 285 -2.92 -12.07 -0.02
CA ALA A 285 -3.10 -11.85 -1.46
C ALA A 285 -3.82 -13.04 -2.11
N TRP A 286 -3.48 -14.29 -1.74
CA TRP A 286 -4.11 -15.49 -2.28
C TRP A 286 -5.61 -15.55 -1.95
N TYR A 287 -5.97 -15.28 -0.69
CA TYR A 287 -7.38 -15.22 -0.27
C TYR A 287 -8.14 -14.06 -0.95
N ALA A 288 -7.51 -12.91 -1.09
CA ALA A 288 -8.14 -11.74 -1.71
C ALA A 288 -8.35 -11.91 -3.23
N VAL A 289 -7.49 -12.66 -3.93
CA VAL A 289 -7.63 -12.93 -5.37
C VAL A 289 -8.64 -14.05 -5.66
N LYS A 290 -8.89 -14.96 -4.71
CA LYS A 290 -9.81 -16.09 -4.90
C LYS A 290 -11.21 -15.67 -5.40
N PRO A 291 -11.92 -14.70 -4.80
CA PRO A 291 -13.23 -14.28 -5.28
C PRO A 291 -13.19 -13.58 -6.66
N LEU A 292 -12.06 -12.96 -7.02
CA LEU A 292 -11.88 -12.36 -8.36
C LEU A 292 -11.80 -13.44 -9.44
N ARG A 293 -11.13 -14.55 -9.16
CA ARG A 293 -11.03 -15.70 -10.08
C ARG A 293 -12.37 -16.46 -10.23
N ALA A 294 -13.10 -16.65 -9.14
CA ALA A 294 -14.44 -17.27 -9.18
C ALA A 294 -15.40 -16.46 -10.07
N ALA A 295 -15.39 -15.15 -9.92
CA ALA A 295 -16.20 -14.25 -10.74
C ALA A 295 -15.79 -14.22 -12.24
N GLN A 296 -14.59 -14.66 -12.62
CA GLN A 296 -14.17 -14.84 -14.03
C GLN A 296 -14.68 -16.14 -14.63
N ARG A 297 -14.90 -17.18 -13.81
CA ARG A 297 -15.37 -18.50 -14.25
C ARG A 297 -16.89 -18.58 -14.35
N GLY A 298 -17.63 -17.55 -13.99
CA GLY A 298 -19.09 -17.55 -14.04
C GLY A 298 -19.77 -18.37 -12.92
N GLU A 299 -18.99 -18.69 -11.85
CA GLU A 299 -19.50 -19.39 -10.64
C GLU A 299 -19.99 -18.41 -9.60
#